data_75b9728db6bfb61849eea485e4f30ed5
#
_entry.id   75b9728db6bfb61849eea485e4f30ed5
#
_cell.length_a   1.000
_cell.length_b   1.000
_cell.length_c   1.000
_cell.angle_alpha   90.00
_cell.angle_beta   90.00
_cell.angle_gamma   90.00
#
_symmetry.space_group_name_H-M   'P 1'
#
loop_
_entity.id
_entity.type
_entity.pdbx_description
1 polymer ?
#
loop_
_entity_poly.entity_id
_entity_poly.type
_entity_poly.pdbx_seq_one_letter_code
_entity_poly.pdbx_strand_id
1 'polypeptide(L)'
;MEPPKIISFPLLSEALAKAGAAAIAAVRAEVVSDTDRTLFESWLAEGMNADMAYMHNWPDLRFDPQAMHEGTRWIICCAFPYNQNLPEAPHIASYALGDDYHKVIPKRIREALRTLENDFSATARICTDSAPVRERYWAIRSGLAHPCDSGLVSITGLGTQFFLAEILTPYDLITSPTPQPQPPHPSPTSKSLSSDTSEARVPNLQESPDTCTHCGACKRACPGGAITGDGRVDARKCVSYLTIEHKGEWTDEQKQIMSSPKAKGRLFGCEICQRVCPLNRQVPTTTIPEFQPRPTLLSLTPAQAAALTPEDFATLTRNTPLKRTGLPALHRNATPHNPPTP
;
A
#
# COMPACT_ATOMS: atom_id res chain seq x y z
N MET A 1 16.67 35.40 8.45
CA MET A 1 16.21 33.99 8.39
C MET A 1 17.24 33.15 9.11
N GLU A 2 16.81 32.37 10.09
CA GLU A 2 17.71 31.38 10.70
C GLU A 2 18.25 30.44 9.62
N PRO A 3 19.53 30.02 9.68
CA PRO A 3 20.06 29.02 8.76
C PRO A 3 19.25 27.73 8.89
N PRO A 4 19.02 27.01 7.78
CA PRO A 4 18.28 25.77 7.85
C PRO A 4 18.98 24.79 8.78
N LYS A 5 18.21 24.14 9.65
CA LYS A 5 18.71 23.05 10.47
C LYS A 5 19.11 21.89 9.53
N ILE A 6 20.19 21.22 9.85
CA ILE A 6 20.79 20.18 9.02
C ILE A 6 20.83 18.85 9.79
N ILE A 7 20.56 17.74 9.11
CA ILE A 7 20.70 16.40 9.68
C ILE A 7 21.44 15.47 8.71
N SER A 8 22.25 14.57 9.26
CA SER A 8 22.90 13.51 8.48
C SER A 8 21.89 12.45 8.05
N PHE A 9 21.72 12.23 6.73
CA PHE A 9 20.84 11.19 6.22
C PHE A 9 21.28 9.77 6.63
N PRO A 10 22.57 9.41 6.67
CA PRO A 10 23.01 8.15 7.25
C PRO A 10 22.56 7.90 8.69
N LEU A 11 22.71 8.90 9.59
CA LEU A 11 22.23 8.79 10.98
C LEU A 11 20.73 8.63 11.07
N LEU A 12 19.98 9.41 10.29
CA LEU A 12 18.53 9.30 10.19
C LEU A 12 18.11 7.92 9.69
N SER A 13 18.77 7.40 8.65
CA SER A 13 18.49 6.09 8.09
C SER A 13 18.77 4.97 9.09
N GLU A 14 19.86 5.05 9.86
CA GLU A 14 20.17 4.09 10.90
C GLU A 14 19.08 4.07 12.00
N ALA A 15 18.62 5.25 12.44
CA ALA A 15 17.56 5.35 13.44
C ALA A 15 16.24 4.74 12.91
N LEU A 16 15.88 5.03 11.66
CA LEU A 16 14.67 4.49 11.02
C LEU A 16 14.75 2.98 10.75
N ALA A 17 15.93 2.46 10.41
CA ALA A 17 16.15 1.02 10.29
C ALA A 17 15.93 0.30 11.63
N LYS A 18 16.41 0.88 12.74
CA LYS A 18 16.13 0.38 14.12
C LYS A 18 14.63 0.41 14.45
N ALA A 19 13.87 1.35 13.87
CA ALA A 19 12.41 1.39 13.99
C ALA A 19 11.71 0.28 13.19
N GLY A 20 12.42 -0.44 12.31
CA GLY A 20 11.88 -1.53 11.48
C GLY A 20 11.70 -1.18 10.01
N ALA A 21 12.13 -0.01 9.55
CA ALA A 21 12.15 0.31 8.13
C ALA A 21 13.21 -0.54 7.41
N ALA A 22 12.78 -1.33 6.43
CA ALA A 22 13.67 -2.20 5.67
C ALA A 22 14.30 -1.50 4.45
N ALA A 23 13.67 -0.43 3.98
CA ALA A 23 14.21 0.41 2.92
C ALA A 23 13.85 1.88 3.19
N ILE A 24 14.79 2.78 2.91
CA ILE A 24 14.69 4.20 3.21
C ILE A 24 15.32 4.98 2.07
N ALA A 25 14.63 6.00 1.57
CA ALA A 25 15.17 6.94 0.61
C ALA A 25 14.64 8.35 0.91
N ALA A 26 15.27 9.35 0.34
CA ALA A 26 14.85 10.73 0.52
C ALA A 26 14.82 11.47 -0.82
N VAL A 27 13.91 12.42 -0.95
CA VAL A 27 13.75 13.26 -2.13
C VAL A 27 13.46 14.71 -1.70
N ARG A 28 13.90 15.67 -2.50
CA ARG A 28 13.51 17.07 -2.31
C ARG A 28 11.99 17.21 -2.42
N ALA A 29 11.43 18.01 -1.51
CA ALA A 29 10.00 18.32 -1.54
C ALA A 29 9.72 19.32 -2.65
N GLU A 30 8.93 18.89 -3.62
CA GLU A 30 8.47 19.67 -4.76
C GLU A 30 6.96 19.46 -4.92
N VAL A 31 6.29 20.32 -5.64
CA VAL A 31 4.89 20.08 -6.05
C VAL A 31 4.84 18.81 -6.90
N VAL A 32 3.84 17.98 -6.65
CA VAL A 32 3.63 16.75 -7.44
C VAL A 32 3.48 17.11 -8.92
N SER A 33 4.10 16.33 -9.81
CA SER A 33 4.11 16.60 -11.24
C SER A 33 2.71 16.70 -11.83
N ASP A 34 2.52 17.58 -12.82
CA ASP A 34 1.24 17.72 -13.53
C ASP A 34 0.78 16.40 -14.17
N THR A 35 1.71 15.57 -14.62
CA THR A 35 1.41 14.24 -15.17
C THR A 35 0.76 13.34 -14.12
N ASP A 36 1.33 13.23 -12.90
CA ASP A 36 0.76 12.39 -11.85
C ASP A 36 -0.55 12.98 -11.31
N ARG A 37 -0.63 14.31 -11.23
CA ARG A 37 -1.86 15.01 -10.87
C ARG A 37 -2.97 14.69 -11.86
N THR A 38 -2.71 14.83 -13.16
CA THR A 38 -3.68 14.53 -14.23
C THR A 38 -4.14 13.07 -14.21
N LEU A 39 -3.22 12.12 -13.99
CA LEU A 39 -3.55 10.70 -13.85
C LEU A 39 -4.48 10.44 -12.66
N PHE A 40 -4.24 11.09 -11.53
CA PHE A 40 -5.10 10.97 -10.36
C PHE A 40 -6.48 11.61 -10.58
N GLU A 41 -6.52 12.79 -11.16
CA GLU A 41 -7.77 13.51 -11.45
C GLU A 41 -8.61 12.75 -12.49
N SER A 42 -8.00 12.16 -13.53
CA SER A 42 -8.72 11.31 -14.50
C SER A 42 -9.30 10.06 -13.84
N TRP A 43 -8.57 9.42 -12.94
CA TRP A 43 -9.05 8.27 -12.16
C TRP A 43 -10.29 8.62 -11.32
N LEU A 44 -10.31 9.82 -10.72
CA LEU A 44 -11.48 10.35 -10.00
C LEU A 44 -12.63 10.64 -10.95
N ALA A 45 -12.35 11.31 -12.09
CA ALA A 45 -13.37 11.68 -13.08
C ALA A 45 -14.06 10.46 -13.70
N GLU A 46 -13.33 9.35 -13.84
CA GLU A 46 -13.86 8.06 -14.29
C GLU A 46 -14.66 7.31 -13.18
N GLY A 47 -14.76 7.87 -11.97
CA GLY A 47 -15.45 7.26 -10.83
C GLY A 47 -14.77 5.99 -10.30
N MET A 48 -13.50 5.80 -10.62
CA MET A 48 -12.76 4.59 -10.21
C MET A 48 -12.50 4.54 -8.69
N ASN A 49 -12.68 5.66 -7.98
CA ASN A 49 -12.62 5.72 -6.52
C ASN A 49 -13.87 5.15 -5.82
N ALA A 50 -14.93 4.80 -6.55
CA ALA A 50 -16.20 4.33 -5.99
C ALA A 50 -16.73 5.30 -4.90
N ASP A 51 -17.17 4.79 -3.74
CA ASP A 51 -17.74 5.60 -2.64
C ASP A 51 -16.66 6.30 -1.77
N MET A 52 -15.39 6.18 -2.11
CA MET A 52 -14.30 6.81 -1.35
C MET A 52 -14.24 8.33 -1.63
N ALA A 53 -15.30 9.05 -1.18
CA ALA A 53 -15.43 10.50 -1.38
C ALA A 53 -14.26 11.30 -0.78
N TYR A 54 -13.60 10.77 0.26
CA TYR A 54 -12.41 11.38 0.86
C TYR A 54 -11.23 11.52 -0.12
N MET A 55 -11.24 10.79 -1.23
CA MET A 55 -10.21 10.94 -2.27
C MET A 55 -10.29 12.30 -3.00
N HIS A 56 -11.45 12.95 -2.98
CA HIS A 56 -11.63 14.31 -3.50
C HIS A 56 -11.19 15.39 -2.49
N ASN A 57 -11.02 15.03 -1.22
CA ASN A 57 -10.71 15.99 -0.18
C ASN A 57 -9.25 16.45 -0.25
N TRP A 58 -9.02 17.71 0.10
CA TRP A 58 -7.69 18.27 0.34
C TRP A 58 -6.76 18.20 -0.88
N PRO A 59 -7.17 18.64 -2.10
CA PRO A 59 -6.32 18.56 -3.29
C PRO A 59 -4.99 19.32 -3.08
N ASP A 60 -5.01 20.50 -2.47
CA ASP A 60 -3.80 21.28 -2.23
C ASP A 60 -2.81 20.51 -1.33
N LEU A 61 -3.29 19.91 -0.23
CA LEU A 61 -2.46 19.11 0.65
C LEU A 61 -1.93 17.86 -0.04
N ARG A 62 -2.69 17.31 -1.00
CA ARG A 62 -2.33 16.07 -1.71
C ARG A 62 -1.19 16.26 -2.69
N PHE A 63 -1.13 17.43 -3.31
CA PHE A 63 -0.17 17.70 -4.40
C PHE A 63 0.96 18.64 -4.00
N ASP A 64 0.86 19.33 -2.86
CA ASP A 64 1.90 20.22 -2.38
C ASP A 64 2.36 19.85 -0.95
N PRO A 65 3.58 19.33 -0.80
CA PRO A 65 4.15 19.05 0.52
C PRO A 65 4.25 20.28 1.44
N GLN A 66 4.39 21.49 0.87
CA GLN A 66 4.43 22.73 1.64
C GLN A 66 3.05 23.06 2.24
N ALA A 67 1.98 22.82 1.49
CA ALA A 67 0.63 22.97 2.01
C ALA A 67 0.33 21.93 3.11
N MET A 68 0.91 20.72 2.98
CA MET A 68 0.77 19.66 3.98
C MET A 68 1.53 19.98 5.27
N HIS A 69 2.74 20.50 5.17
CA HIS A 69 3.62 20.84 6.29
C HIS A 69 4.55 21.97 5.89
N GLU A 70 4.26 23.17 6.41
CA GLU A 70 5.00 24.39 6.09
C GLU A 70 6.50 24.23 6.33
N GLY A 71 7.30 24.77 5.42
CA GLY A 71 8.77 24.71 5.50
C GLY A 71 9.37 23.37 5.08
N THR A 72 8.57 22.39 4.63
CA THR A 72 9.08 21.10 4.17
C THR A 72 10.10 21.25 3.05
N ARG A 73 11.30 20.74 3.28
CA ARG A 73 12.43 20.75 2.30
C ARG A 73 12.72 19.38 1.74
N TRP A 74 12.47 18.33 2.54
CA TRP A 74 12.69 16.94 2.16
C TRP A 74 11.54 16.05 2.60
N ILE A 75 11.34 15.00 1.83
CA ILE A 75 10.45 13.90 2.14
C ILE A 75 11.31 12.64 2.25
N ILE A 76 11.27 12.00 3.41
CA ILE A 76 11.92 10.72 3.66
C ILE A 76 10.85 9.65 3.52
N CYS A 77 11.04 8.72 2.58
CA CYS A 77 10.15 7.59 2.33
C CYS A 77 10.73 6.34 3.00
N CYS A 78 9.88 5.62 3.74
CA CYS A 78 10.25 4.43 4.48
C CYS A 78 9.32 3.27 4.11
N ALA A 79 9.87 2.06 4.01
CA ALA A 79 9.09 0.84 3.79
C ALA A 79 9.19 -0.10 4.99
N PHE A 80 8.02 -0.49 5.54
CA PHE A 80 7.89 -1.39 6.68
C PHE A 80 7.27 -2.72 6.22
N PRO A 81 8.04 -3.80 6.07
CA PRO A 81 7.52 -5.08 5.62
C PRO A 81 6.47 -5.66 6.56
N TYR A 82 5.42 -6.26 5.99
CA TYR A 82 4.40 -6.99 6.75
C TYR A 82 4.24 -8.44 6.30
N ASN A 83 5.06 -8.92 5.38
CA ASN A 83 5.00 -10.31 4.92
C ASN A 83 5.18 -11.30 6.08
N GLN A 84 4.33 -12.33 6.12
CA GLN A 84 4.28 -13.32 7.19
C GLN A 84 4.43 -14.76 6.67
N ASN A 85 4.65 -14.95 5.35
CA ASN A 85 4.75 -16.26 4.70
C ASN A 85 3.63 -17.25 5.06
N LEU A 86 2.39 -16.75 5.11
CA LEU A 86 1.24 -17.60 5.42
C LEU A 86 1.00 -18.60 4.30
N PRO A 87 0.94 -19.92 4.59
CA PRO A 87 0.81 -20.97 3.59
C PRO A 87 -0.52 -20.90 2.84
N GLU A 88 -1.58 -20.54 3.53
CA GLU A 88 -2.92 -20.37 2.99
C GLU A 88 -3.34 -18.90 3.01
N ALA A 89 -4.23 -18.53 2.10
CA ALA A 89 -4.79 -17.19 2.07
C ALA A 89 -5.84 -17.05 3.19
N PRO A 90 -5.59 -16.30 4.26
CA PRO A 90 -6.55 -16.12 5.34
C PRO A 90 -7.79 -15.37 4.84
N HIS A 91 -8.89 -15.42 5.58
CA HIS A 91 -10.11 -14.64 5.30
C HIS A 91 -9.90 -13.13 5.45
N ILE A 92 -8.89 -12.75 6.22
CA ILE A 92 -8.44 -11.36 6.42
C ILE A 92 -7.09 -11.22 5.71
N ALA A 93 -6.87 -10.12 4.98
CA ALA A 93 -5.60 -9.85 4.32
C ALA A 93 -4.44 -9.77 5.34
N SER A 94 -3.26 -10.28 4.97
CA SER A 94 -2.11 -10.44 5.89
C SER A 94 -1.75 -9.15 6.61
N TYR A 95 -1.80 -8.00 5.91
CA TYR A 95 -1.46 -6.70 6.50
C TYR A 95 -2.37 -6.28 7.67
N ALA A 96 -3.55 -6.90 7.82
CA ALA A 96 -4.54 -6.57 8.83
C ALA A 96 -4.63 -7.61 9.96
N LEU A 97 -3.77 -8.62 9.96
CA LEU A 97 -3.77 -9.67 10.98
C LEU A 97 -3.07 -9.26 12.29
N GLY A 98 -2.22 -8.24 12.26
CA GLY A 98 -1.51 -7.70 13.41
C GLY A 98 -2.16 -6.48 14.01
N ASP A 99 -1.34 -5.69 14.70
CA ASP A 99 -1.73 -4.40 15.25
C ASP A 99 -1.91 -3.35 14.15
N ASP A 100 -2.65 -2.31 14.48
CA ASP A 100 -2.98 -1.23 13.57
C ASP A 100 -1.73 -0.43 13.15
N TYR A 101 -1.27 -0.65 11.92
CA TYR A 101 -0.08 -0.03 11.35
C TYR A 101 -0.15 1.51 11.32
N HIS A 102 -1.35 2.09 11.24
CA HIS A 102 -1.55 3.55 11.35
C HIS A 102 -1.09 4.10 12.71
N LYS A 103 -0.99 3.27 13.73
CA LYS A 103 -0.51 3.62 15.06
C LYS A 103 0.90 3.13 15.30
N VAL A 104 1.21 1.91 14.88
CA VAL A 104 2.50 1.26 15.10
C VAL A 104 3.61 2.01 14.40
N ILE A 105 3.48 2.27 13.11
CA ILE A 105 4.54 2.91 12.31
C ILE A 105 4.86 4.32 12.81
N PRO A 106 3.88 5.24 12.94
CA PRO A 106 4.19 6.58 13.45
C PRO A 106 4.77 6.58 14.87
N LYS A 107 4.36 5.65 15.73
CA LYS A 107 4.94 5.51 17.07
C LYS A 107 6.42 5.12 16.99
N ARG A 108 6.76 4.06 16.24
CA ARG A 108 8.13 3.58 16.06
C ARG A 108 9.03 4.65 15.43
N ILE A 109 8.54 5.34 14.40
CA ILE A 109 9.27 6.46 13.79
C ILE A 109 9.53 7.57 14.82
N ARG A 110 8.51 8.03 15.58
CA ARG A 110 8.71 9.08 16.60
C ARG A 110 9.71 8.67 17.66
N GLU A 111 9.68 7.44 18.12
CA GLU A 111 10.62 6.90 19.09
C GLU A 111 12.06 6.93 18.54
N ALA A 112 12.24 6.51 17.27
CA ALA A 112 13.54 6.59 16.61
C ALA A 112 14.03 8.03 16.43
N LEU A 113 13.17 8.93 15.97
CA LEU A 113 13.53 10.32 15.73
C LEU A 113 13.88 11.08 17.02
N ARG A 114 13.34 10.68 18.18
CA ARG A 114 13.71 11.27 19.48
C ARG A 114 15.15 10.97 19.91
N THR A 115 15.77 9.96 19.31
CA THR A 115 17.19 9.65 19.56
C THR A 115 18.15 10.55 18.80
N LEU A 116 17.63 11.34 17.87
CA LEU A 116 18.38 12.28 17.06
C LEU A 116 18.46 13.65 17.76
N GLU A 117 19.54 14.36 17.51
CA GLU A 117 19.74 15.70 18.05
C GLU A 117 18.79 16.74 17.44
N ASN A 118 18.70 17.91 18.06
CA ASN A 118 18.06 19.13 17.53
C ASN A 118 16.53 19.07 17.35
N ASP A 119 15.79 18.39 18.23
CA ASP A 119 14.30 18.34 18.19
C ASP A 119 13.69 17.92 16.82
N PHE A 120 14.43 17.12 16.06
CA PHE A 120 13.99 16.68 14.75
C PHE A 120 12.57 16.07 14.80
N SER A 121 12.28 15.27 15.83
CA SER A 121 10.96 14.63 15.98
C SER A 121 9.82 15.63 16.22
N ALA A 122 10.10 16.80 16.81
CA ALA A 122 9.09 17.81 17.10
C ALA A 122 8.67 18.61 15.86
N THR A 123 9.56 18.71 14.88
CA THR A 123 9.35 19.51 13.66
C THR A 123 9.00 18.66 12.44
N ALA A 124 9.11 17.33 12.52
CA ALA A 124 8.79 16.43 11.42
C ALA A 124 7.32 16.01 11.44
N ARG A 125 6.69 16.00 10.29
CA ARG A 125 5.34 15.41 10.10
C ARG A 125 5.43 14.00 9.55
N ILE A 126 4.94 13.03 10.31
CA ILE A 126 4.91 11.62 9.93
C ILE A 126 3.54 11.30 9.35
N CYS A 127 3.52 10.72 8.15
CA CYS A 127 2.33 10.29 7.42
C CYS A 127 2.42 8.78 7.17
N THR A 128 1.31 8.08 7.31
CA THR A 128 1.14 6.66 6.96
C THR A 128 -0.34 6.43 6.67
N ASP A 129 -0.72 6.30 5.42
CA ASP A 129 -2.06 5.99 4.90
C ASP A 129 -3.22 6.90 5.39
N SER A 130 -3.04 7.64 6.47
CA SER A 130 -4.07 8.48 7.09
C SER A 130 -4.05 9.96 6.66
N ALA A 131 -3.03 10.38 5.91
CA ALA A 131 -2.87 11.73 5.41
C ALA A 131 -3.08 11.78 3.89
N PRO A 132 -3.50 12.92 3.30
CA PRO A 132 -3.66 13.04 1.85
C PRO A 132 -2.30 13.20 1.14
N VAL A 133 -1.35 12.30 1.42
CA VAL A 133 -0.03 12.23 0.79
C VAL A 133 -0.07 11.26 -0.38
N ARG A 134 0.66 11.58 -1.44
CA ARG A 134 0.86 10.69 -2.60
C ARG A 134 1.99 9.70 -2.31
N GLU A 135 1.84 8.81 -1.32
CA GLU A 135 2.88 7.91 -0.80
C GLU A 135 3.62 7.15 -1.91
N ARG A 136 2.88 6.47 -2.81
CA ARG A 136 3.49 5.73 -3.94
C ARG A 136 4.25 6.63 -4.90
N TYR A 137 3.76 7.86 -5.15
CA TYR A 137 4.46 8.84 -5.97
C TYR A 137 5.81 9.20 -5.34
N TRP A 138 5.82 9.53 -4.05
CA TRP A 138 7.05 9.90 -3.36
C TRP A 138 8.03 8.73 -3.23
N ALA A 139 7.53 7.52 -2.98
CA ALA A 139 8.36 6.32 -2.99
C ALA A 139 9.06 6.08 -4.35
N ILE A 140 8.35 6.33 -5.46
CA ILE A 140 8.93 6.25 -6.81
C ILE A 140 9.92 7.41 -7.04
N ARG A 141 9.53 8.64 -6.71
CA ARG A 141 10.37 9.83 -6.92
C ARG A 141 11.67 9.81 -6.11
N SER A 142 11.65 9.22 -4.94
CA SER A 142 12.85 9.04 -4.10
C SER A 142 13.77 7.92 -4.59
N GLY A 143 13.36 7.13 -5.58
CA GLY A 143 14.08 5.93 -6.01
C GLY A 143 13.92 4.74 -5.06
N LEU A 144 13.05 4.83 -4.04
CA LEU A 144 12.79 3.75 -3.12
C LEU A 144 12.08 2.57 -3.77
N ALA A 145 11.15 2.83 -4.67
CA ALA A 145 10.25 1.84 -5.22
C ALA A 145 10.00 2.00 -6.72
N HIS A 146 9.54 0.93 -7.36
CA HIS A 146 9.17 0.86 -8.76
C HIS A 146 7.67 0.64 -8.94
N PRO A 147 7.02 1.27 -9.93
CA PRO A 147 5.59 1.08 -10.19
C PRO A 147 5.28 -0.33 -10.68
N CYS A 148 4.09 -0.84 -10.35
CA CYS A 148 3.59 -2.14 -10.78
C CYS A 148 2.24 -2.02 -11.49
N ASP A 149 1.95 -2.93 -12.43
CA ASP A 149 0.66 -3.03 -13.13
C ASP A 149 -0.54 -3.21 -12.19
N SER A 150 -0.30 -3.75 -10.99
CA SER A 150 -1.31 -3.92 -9.95
C SER A 150 -1.76 -2.63 -9.27
N GLY A 151 -1.16 -1.49 -9.61
CA GLY A 151 -1.36 -0.22 -8.91
C GLY A 151 -0.60 -0.12 -7.57
N LEU A 152 0.15 -1.16 -7.20
CA LEU A 152 1.09 -1.13 -6.07
C LEU A 152 2.47 -0.66 -6.55
N VAL A 153 3.40 -0.55 -5.61
CA VAL A 153 4.82 -0.36 -5.89
C VAL A 153 5.60 -1.56 -5.36
N SER A 154 6.77 -1.82 -5.95
CA SER A 154 7.70 -2.88 -5.51
C SER A 154 9.05 -2.31 -5.13
N ILE A 155 9.70 -2.97 -4.20
CA ILE A 155 11.09 -2.70 -3.80
C ILE A 155 11.89 -3.97 -4.01
N THR A 156 13.04 -3.86 -4.66
CA THR A 156 13.96 -4.98 -4.90
C THR A 156 14.27 -5.71 -3.58
N GLY A 157 14.08 -7.03 -3.55
CA GLY A 157 14.25 -7.87 -2.37
C GLY A 157 13.13 -7.81 -1.32
N LEU A 158 12.17 -6.87 -1.41
CA LEU A 158 11.01 -6.78 -0.52
C LEU A 158 9.68 -7.07 -1.21
N GLY A 159 9.65 -7.17 -2.54
CA GLY A 159 8.42 -7.36 -3.30
C GLY A 159 7.45 -6.20 -3.17
N THR A 160 6.17 -6.48 -2.89
CA THR A 160 5.09 -5.49 -2.76
C THR A 160 4.38 -5.53 -1.39
N GLN A 161 4.90 -6.32 -0.42
CA GLN A 161 4.25 -6.56 0.87
C GLN A 161 4.87 -5.72 1.98
N PHE A 162 4.72 -4.40 1.88
CA PHE A 162 5.17 -3.43 2.87
C PHE A 162 4.19 -2.25 2.97
N PHE A 163 4.21 -1.57 4.10
CA PHE A 163 3.58 -0.27 4.28
C PHE A 163 4.58 0.82 3.92
N LEU A 164 4.07 1.92 3.37
CA LEU A 164 4.83 3.15 3.19
C LEU A 164 4.60 4.09 4.37
N ALA A 165 5.60 4.90 4.64
CA ALA A 165 5.49 6.04 5.53
C ALA A 165 6.38 7.17 5.03
N GLU A 166 5.88 8.39 5.09
CA GLU A 166 6.61 9.60 4.72
C GLU A 166 6.87 10.47 5.94
N ILE A 167 8.07 11.04 5.99
CA ILE A 167 8.46 12.02 6.99
C ILE A 167 8.77 13.32 6.25
N LEU A 168 7.88 14.29 6.40
CA LEU A 168 8.06 15.63 5.85
C LEU A 168 8.86 16.45 6.86
N THR A 169 9.95 17.10 6.42
CA THR A 169 10.84 17.82 7.31
C THR A 169 11.36 19.13 6.73
N PRO A 170 11.44 20.19 7.55
CA PRO A 170 12.07 21.44 7.18
C PRO A 170 13.61 21.40 7.24
N TYR A 171 14.19 20.29 7.69
CA TYR A 171 15.65 20.13 7.75
C TYR A 171 16.24 19.89 6.37
N ASP A 172 17.45 20.40 6.17
CA ASP A 172 18.28 19.95 5.04
C ASP A 172 18.98 18.63 5.39
N LEU A 173 19.10 17.77 4.39
CA LEU A 173 19.79 16.50 4.54
C LEU A 173 21.20 16.60 3.97
N ILE A 174 22.22 16.25 4.80
CA ILE A 174 23.54 15.91 4.26
C ILE A 174 23.46 14.48 3.78
N THR A 175 23.40 14.30 2.49
CA THR A 175 23.60 13.00 1.83
C THR A 175 25.08 12.85 1.53
N SER A 176 25.72 11.74 1.93
CA SER A 176 27.00 11.38 1.33
C SER A 176 26.81 11.32 -0.19
N PRO A 177 27.80 11.61 -1.02
CA PRO A 177 27.63 11.60 -2.46
C PRO A 177 27.26 10.19 -2.92
N THR A 178 25.96 9.94 -3.03
CA THR A 178 25.38 8.71 -3.58
C THR A 178 25.01 9.00 -5.03
N PRO A 179 25.16 8.05 -5.96
CA PRO A 179 24.81 8.26 -7.36
C PRO A 179 23.40 8.81 -7.51
N GLN A 180 23.24 9.83 -8.34
CA GLN A 180 21.93 10.42 -8.63
C GLN A 180 20.95 9.34 -9.11
N PRO A 181 19.68 9.36 -8.69
CA PRO A 181 18.64 8.52 -9.27
C PRO A 181 18.58 8.78 -10.77
N GLN A 182 18.66 7.72 -11.56
CA GLN A 182 18.43 7.85 -12.99
C GLN A 182 17.00 8.36 -13.22
N PRO A 183 16.78 9.27 -14.18
CA PRO A 183 15.44 9.73 -14.51
C PRO A 183 14.57 8.54 -14.90
N PRO A 184 13.26 8.58 -14.60
CA PRO A 184 12.35 7.50 -14.97
C PRO A 184 12.44 7.28 -16.48
N HIS A 185 12.61 6.01 -16.88
CA HIS A 185 12.58 5.64 -18.28
C HIS A 185 11.26 6.13 -18.91
N PRO A 186 11.31 6.72 -20.11
CA PRO A 186 10.09 7.14 -20.79
C PRO A 186 9.17 5.93 -20.99
N SER A 187 7.90 6.14 -20.75
CA SER A 187 6.84 5.14 -21.03
C SER A 187 7.04 4.58 -22.44
N PRO A 188 6.88 3.28 -22.65
CA PRO A 188 7.03 2.70 -23.97
C PRO A 188 5.99 3.30 -24.91
N THR A 189 6.42 4.18 -25.80
CA THR A 189 5.64 4.59 -26.97
C THR A 189 5.35 3.34 -27.79
N SER A 190 4.09 3.21 -28.19
CA SER A 190 3.57 2.16 -29.07
C SER A 190 4.54 1.82 -30.18
N LYS A 191 5.24 0.70 -30.10
CA LYS A 191 5.94 0.10 -31.24
C LYS A 191 4.97 -0.81 -31.97
N SER A 192 4.84 -0.54 -33.27
CA SER A 192 4.16 -1.34 -34.27
C SER A 192 4.45 -2.83 -34.13
N LEU A 193 3.37 -3.65 -34.21
CA LEU A 193 3.45 -5.11 -34.35
C LEU A 193 4.26 -5.46 -35.58
N SER A 194 5.45 -5.99 -35.41
CA SER A 194 6.09 -6.85 -36.38
C SER A 194 5.88 -8.30 -35.89
N SER A 195 5.27 -9.10 -36.76
CA SER A 195 5.07 -10.53 -36.59
C SER A 195 6.43 -11.24 -36.61
N ASP A 196 6.91 -11.65 -35.42
CA ASP A 196 7.97 -12.65 -35.34
C ASP A 196 7.56 -13.70 -34.30
N THR A 197 7.29 -14.89 -34.82
CA THR A 197 7.01 -16.10 -34.06
C THR A 197 8.32 -16.64 -33.51
N SER A 198 8.68 -16.23 -32.29
CA SER A 198 9.73 -16.87 -31.51
C SER A 198 9.18 -17.30 -30.16
N GLU A 199 9.42 -18.56 -29.85
CA GLU A 199 9.00 -19.31 -28.68
C GLU A 199 9.05 -18.49 -27.38
N ALA A 200 7.93 -18.45 -26.69
CA ALA A 200 7.82 -17.83 -25.36
C ALA A 200 8.80 -18.54 -24.40
N ARG A 201 9.93 -17.91 -24.10
CA ARG A 201 10.81 -18.34 -23.02
C ARG A 201 10.00 -18.32 -21.72
N VAL A 202 9.71 -19.51 -21.19
CA VAL A 202 9.21 -19.64 -19.81
C VAL A 202 10.31 -19.09 -18.90
N PRO A 203 10.04 -18.03 -18.10
CA PRO A 203 11.05 -17.50 -17.17
C PRO A 203 11.48 -18.61 -16.21
N ASN A 204 12.79 -18.74 -15.98
CA ASN A 204 13.33 -19.65 -14.99
C ASN A 204 12.68 -19.36 -13.61
N LEU A 205 11.96 -20.33 -13.07
CA LEU A 205 11.09 -20.18 -11.89
C LEU A 205 11.87 -20.00 -10.56
N GLN A 206 13.19 -19.88 -10.60
CA GLN A 206 14.05 -19.92 -9.41
C GLN A 206 14.49 -18.54 -8.88
N GLU A 207 14.40 -17.47 -9.66
CA GLU A 207 14.78 -16.12 -9.20
C GLU A 207 13.59 -15.16 -9.27
N SER A 208 13.38 -14.37 -8.21
CA SER A 208 12.41 -13.28 -8.23
C SER A 208 12.96 -12.13 -9.06
N PRO A 209 12.17 -11.53 -9.98
CA PRO A 209 12.63 -10.36 -10.71
C PRO A 209 12.80 -9.14 -9.77
N ASP A 210 13.71 -8.24 -10.10
CA ASP A 210 13.97 -7.04 -9.30
C ASP A 210 12.82 -6.02 -9.36
N THR A 211 12.11 -5.97 -10.50
CA THR A 211 11.02 -5.02 -10.76
C THR A 211 9.86 -5.69 -11.49
N CYS A 212 8.73 -5.00 -11.61
CA CYS A 212 7.58 -5.49 -12.36
C CYS A 212 7.94 -5.79 -13.82
N THR A 213 7.75 -7.06 -14.23
CA THR A 213 8.02 -7.52 -15.59
C THR A 213 6.80 -7.43 -16.51
N HIS A 214 5.73 -6.79 -16.08
CA HIS A 214 4.46 -6.65 -16.82
C HIS A 214 3.86 -8.00 -17.26
N CYS A 215 4.07 -9.05 -16.46
CA CYS A 215 3.63 -10.42 -16.78
C CYS A 215 2.10 -10.61 -16.76
N GLY A 216 1.35 -9.63 -16.23
CA GLY A 216 -0.12 -9.66 -16.17
C GLY A 216 -0.72 -10.67 -15.18
N ALA A 217 0.08 -11.36 -14.36
CA ALA A 217 -0.42 -12.35 -13.40
C ALA A 217 -1.44 -11.76 -12.42
N CYS A 218 -1.17 -10.56 -11.88
CA CYS A 218 -2.06 -9.82 -10.99
C CYS A 218 -3.42 -9.50 -11.65
N LYS A 219 -3.40 -9.06 -12.92
CA LYS A 219 -4.61 -8.76 -13.70
C LYS A 219 -5.46 -10.01 -13.92
N ARG A 220 -4.85 -11.13 -14.38
CA ARG A 220 -5.56 -12.41 -14.62
C ARG A 220 -6.10 -13.04 -13.32
N ALA A 221 -5.45 -12.81 -12.20
CA ALA A 221 -5.87 -13.37 -10.92
C ALA A 221 -6.95 -12.55 -10.22
N CYS A 222 -7.13 -11.27 -10.59
CA CYS A 222 -8.06 -10.37 -9.92
C CYS A 222 -9.52 -10.85 -10.08
N PRO A 223 -10.25 -11.13 -8.98
CA PRO A 223 -11.61 -11.71 -9.08
C PRO A 223 -12.61 -10.81 -9.80
N GLY A 224 -12.53 -9.50 -9.57
CA GLY A 224 -13.44 -8.54 -10.19
C GLY A 224 -12.88 -7.88 -11.45
N GLY A 225 -11.66 -8.23 -11.88
CA GLY A 225 -11.03 -7.54 -13.01
C GLY A 225 -10.72 -6.07 -12.74
N ALA A 226 -10.49 -5.72 -11.47
CA ALA A 226 -10.27 -4.34 -11.04
C ALA A 226 -8.95 -3.72 -11.55
N ILE A 227 -7.95 -4.54 -11.90
CA ILE A 227 -6.63 -4.10 -12.33
C ILE A 227 -6.65 -3.85 -13.83
N THR A 228 -6.44 -2.60 -14.24
CA THR A 228 -6.47 -2.20 -15.66
C THR A 228 -5.20 -2.61 -16.40
N GLY A 229 -4.07 -2.72 -15.70
CA GLY A 229 -2.78 -3.12 -16.26
C GLY A 229 -1.86 -1.94 -16.59
N ASP A 230 -2.28 -0.72 -16.29
CA ASP A 230 -1.54 0.53 -16.44
C ASP A 230 -1.21 1.20 -15.08
N GLY A 231 -1.24 0.42 -14.01
CA GLY A 231 -1.03 0.91 -12.65
C GLY A 231 -2.27 1.50 -12.00
N ARG A 232 -3.43 1.52 -12.68
CA ARG A 232 -4.70 1.96 -12.09
C ARG A 232 -5.54 0.78 -11.59
N VAL A 233 -6.39 1.05 -10.62
CA VAL A 233 -7.33 0.07 -10.04
C VAL A 233 -8.72 0.68 -10.00
N ASP A 234 -9.68 0.01 -10.58
CA ASP A 234 -11.10 0.35 -10.45
C ASP A 234 -11.62 -0.20 -9.11
N ALA A 235 -11.77 0.69 -8.12
CA ALA A 235 -12.21 0.31 -6.79
C ALA A 235 -13.61 -0.34 -6.80
N ARG A 236 -14.50 0.05 -7.69
CA ARG A 236 -15.87 -0.54 -7.80
C ARG A 236 -15.85 -2.06 -7.92
N LYS A 237 -14.76 -2.62 -8.47
CA LYS A 237 -14.55 -4.04 -8.74
C LYS A 237 -13.53 -4.70 -7.82
N CYS A 238 -12.86 -3.92 -6.96
CA CYS A 238 -11.79 -4.41 -6.10
C CYS A 238 -12.35 -5.05 -4.83
N VAL A 239 -12.05 -6.32 -4.58
CA VAL A 239 -12.48 -7.05 -3.37
C VAL A 239 -11.99 -6.34 -2.09
N SER A 240 -10.83 -5.70 -2.11
CA SER A 240 -10.35 -4.92 -0.96
C SER A 240 -11.30 -3.76 -0.66
N TYR A 241 -11.68 -2.98 -1.67
CA TYR A 241 -12.67 -1.92 -1.52
C TYR A 241 -14.02 -2.48 -1.04
N LEU A 242 -14.53 -3.54 -1.66
CA LEU A 242 -15.84 -4.13 -1.35
C LEU A 242 -15.93 -4.62 0.11
N THR A 243 -14.83 -5.05 0.69
CA THR A 243 -14.80 -5.59 2.06
C THR A 243 -14.44 -4.57 3.12
N ILE A 244 -13.83 -3.43 2.77
CA ILE A 244 -13.35 -2.44 3.73
C ILE A 244 -14.16 -1.14 3.68
N GLU A 245 -14.25 -0.56 2.46
CA GLU A 245 -14.73 0.82 2.28
C GLU A 245 -16.21 0.88 1.89
N HIS A 246 -16.68 -0.07 1.08
CA HIS A 246 -18.06 -0.10 0.63
C HIS A 246 -19.03 -0.22 1.80
N LYS A 247 -20.03 0.67 1.82
CA LYS A 247 -21.11 0.67 2.82
C LYS A 247 -22.43 0.27 2.18
N GLY A 248 -23.30 -0.35 2.97
CA GLY A 248 -24.59 -0.86 2.48
C GLY A 248 -24.48 -2.22 1.77
N GLU A 249 -25.53 -2.58 1.05
CA GLU A 249 -25.62 -3.85 0.34
C GLU A 249 -24.83 -3.81 -0.97
N TRP A 250 -24.32 -4.98 -1.37
CA TRP A 250 -23.66 -5.11 -2.67
C TRP A 250 -24.66 -5.14 -3.82
N THR A 251 -24.31 -4.53 -4.94
CA THR A 251 -25.02 -4.72 -6.21
C THR A 251 -24.89 -6.16 -6.69
N ASP A 252 -25.70 -6.57 -7.67
CA ASP A 252 -25.62 -7.94 -8.20
C ASP A 252 -24.27 -8.24 -8.86
N GLU A 253 -23.66 -7.27 -9.53
CA GLU A 253 -22.29 -7.41 -10.06
C GLU A 253 -21.28 -7.62 -8.92
N GLN A 254 -21.39 -6.87 -7.84
CA GLN A 254 -20.50 -7.00 -6.68
C GLN A 254 -20.72 -8.34 -5.96
N LYS A 255 -21.96 -8.81 -5.82
CA LYS A 255 -22.29 -10.15 -5.31
C LYS A 255 -21.65 -11.24 -6.15
N GLN A 256 -21.69 -11.10 -7.48
CA GLN A 256 -21.05 -12.05 -8.39
C GLN A 256 -19.53 -12.09 -8.17
N ILE A 257 -18.87 -10.93 -8.03
CA ILE A 257 -17.44 -10.87 -7.70
C ILE A 257 -17.15 -11.60 -6.39
N MET A 258 -17.91 -11.28 -5.32
CA MET A 258 -17.69 -11.83 -3.99
C MET A 258 -18.05 -13.32 -3.87
N SER A 259 -18.90 -13.84 -4.74
CA SER A 259 -19.24 -15.26 -4.82
C SER A 259 -18.23 -16.07 -5.62
N SER A 260 -17.29 -15.41 -6.31
CA SER A 260 -16.26 -16.11 -7.09
C SER A 260 -15.38 -16.99 -6.20
N PRO A 261 -14.88 -18.14 -6.70
CA PRO A 261 -14.05 -19.04 -5.88
C PRO A 261 -12.83 -18.37 -5.24
N LYS A 262 -12.30 -17.32 -5.85
CA LYS A 262 -11.13 -16.58 -5.35
C LYS A 262 -11.49 -15.55 -4.25
N ALA A 263 -12.68 -14.96 -4.30
CA ALA A 263 -13.12 -13.94 -3.34
C ALA A 263 -14.00 -14.47 -2.21
N LYS A 264 -14.63 -15.64 -2.43
CA LYS A 264 -15.56 -16.25 -1.47
C LYS A 264 -14.95 -16.37 -0.07
N GLY A 265 -15.69 -15.87 0.92
CA GLY A 265 -15.27 -15.92 2.32
C GLY A 265 -14.26 -14.86 2.74
N ARG A 266 -13.91 -13.90 1.87
CA ARG A 266 -13.07 -12.77 2.27
C ARG A 266 -13.83 -11.85 3.22
N LEU A 267 -13.28 -11.67 4.42
CA LEU A 267 -13.86 -10.84 5.48
C LEU A 267 -13.34 -9.40 5.43
N PHE A 268 -12.04 -9.23 5.14
CA PHE A 268 -11.39 -7.92 5.14
C PHE A 268 -10.17 -7.89 4.22
N GLY A 269 -10.15 -6.96 3.29
CA GLY A 269 -9.04 -6.78 2.36
C GLY A 269 -8.92 -7.89 1.32
N CYS A 270 -7.92 -7.75 0.45
CA CYS A 270 -7.62 -8.71 -0.59
C CYS A 270 -6.13 -8.59 -0.97
N GLU A 271 -5.47 -9.69 -1.10
CA GLU A 271 -4.05 -9.75 -1.47
C GLU A 271 -3.77 -10.74 -2.61
N ILE A 272 -4.81 -11.11 -3.37
CA ILE A 272 -4.70 -12.11 -4.44
C ILE A 272 -3.68 -11.67 -5.49
N CYS A 273 -3.72 -10.39 -5.89
CA CYS A 273 -2.75 -9.83 -6.85
C CYS A 273 -1.31 -9.87 -6.33
N GLN A 274 -1.09 -9.73 -5.02
CA GLN A 274 0.23 -9.83 -4.39
C GLN A 274 0.69 -11.30 -4.27
N ARG A 275 -0.21 -12.21 -3.91
CA ARG A 275 0.12 -13.64 -3.74
C ARG A 275 0.54 -14.33 -5.04
N VAL A 276 0.02 -13.90 -6.18
CA VAL A 276 0.41 -14.45 -7.49
C VAL A 276 1.60 -13.73 -8.11
N CYS A 277 2.06 -12.64 -7.48
CA CYS A 277 3.13 -11.82 -8.05
C CYS A 277 4.50 -12.52 -7.87
N PRO A 278 5.27 -12.69 -8.97
CA PRO A 278 6.61 -13.26 -8.86
C PRO A 278 7.55 -12.50 -7.91
N LEU A 279 7.35 -11.19 -7.77
CA LEU A 279 8.14 -10.34 -6.86
C LEU A 279 8.01 -10.74 -5.38
N ASN A 280 6.95 -11.45 -5.00
CA ASN A 280 6.67 -11.84 -3.62
C ASN A 280 7.05 -13.28 -3.29
N ARG A 281 7.73 -14.02 -4.19
CA ARG A 281 8.03 -15.45 -3.96
C ARG A 281 9.08 -15.69 -2.90
N GLN A 282 10.06 -14.81 -2.78
CA GLN A 282 11.23 -14.97 -1.89
C GLN A 282 11.50 -13.66 -1.14
N VAL A 283 10.46 -13.12 -0.49
CA VAL A 283 10.59 -11.91 0.32
C VAL A 283 10.74 -12.26 1.80
N PRO A 284 11.54 -11.50 2.56
CA PRO A 284 11.74 -11.75 3.96
C PRO A 284 10.45 -11.58 4.75
N THR A 285 10.28 -12.34 5.82
CA THR A 285 9.21 -12.13 6.79
C THR A 285 9.46 -10.87 7.62
N THR A 286 8.37 -10.25 8.07
CA THR A 286 8.49 -9.11 8.98
C THR A 286 9.13 -9.49 10.30
N THR A 287 10.03 -8.64 10.77
CA THR A 287 10.62 -8.73 12.12
C THR A 287 9.92 -7.83 13.12
N ILE A 288 8.90 -7.08 12.70
CA ILE A 288 8.14 -6.17 13.55
C ILE A 288 7.13 -6.99 14.38
N PRO A 289 7.28 -7.06 15.72
CA PRO A 289 6.44 -7.90 16.55
C PRO A 289 4.95 -7.57 16.44
N GLU A 290 4.61 -6.29 16.34
CA GLU A 290 3.23 -5.82 16.25
C GLU A 290 2.52 -6.24 14.95
N PHE A 291 3.27 -6.63 13.91
CA PHE A 291 2.72 -7.12 12.65
C PHE A 291 2.57 -8.64 12.61
N GLN A 292 2.98 -9.34 13.67
CA GLN A 292 2.73 -10.78 13.76
C GLN A 292 1.23 -11.08 13.82
N PRO A 293 0.75 -12.16 13.16
CA PRO A 293 -0.66 -12.49 13.13
C PRO A 293 -1.21 -12.75 14.53
N ARG A 294 -2.29 -12.08 14.87
CA ARG A 294 -3.07 -12.44 16.06
C ARG A 294 -3.80 -13.75 15.81
N PRO A 295 -3.64 -14.77 16.65
CA PRO A 295 -4.27 -16.08 16.44
C PRO A 295 -5.79 -15.99 16.22
N THR A 296 -6.45 -15.10 16.95
CA THR A 296 -7.91 -14.89 16.84
C THR A 296 -8.35 -14.32 15.49
N LEU A 297 -7.51 -13.50 14.82
CA LEU A 297 -7.80 -12.97 13.51
C LEU A 297 -7.40 -13.97 12.40
N LEU A 298 -6.30 -14.68 12.59
CA LEU A 298 -5.81 -15.67 11.64
C LEU A 298 -6.78 -16.83 11.47
N SER A 299 -7.42 -17.28 12.58
CA SER A 299 -8.39 -18.40 12.59
C SER A 299 -9.84 -17.97 12.39
N LEU A 300 -10.13 -16.68 12.24
CA LEU A 300 -11.51 -16.19 12.11
C LEU A 300 -12.16 -16.70 10.83
N THR A 301 -13.19 -17.50 10.97
CA THR A 301 -13.98 -18.02 9.85
C THR A 301 -15.18 -17.10 9.53
N PRO A 302 -15.73 -17.16 8.29
CA PRO A 302 -16.96 -16.42 7.97
C PRO A 302 -18.13 -16.74 8.90
N ALA A 303 -18.30 -18.01 9.29
CA ALA A 303 -19.38 -18.41 10.21
C ALA A 303 -19.22 -17.75 11.60
N GLN A 304 -18.00 -17.69 12.13
CA GLN A 304 -17.71 -16.99 13.38
C GLN A 304 -17.93 -15.48 13.23
N ALA A 305 -17.46 -14.90 12.13
CA ALA A 305 -17.62 -13.48 11.87
C ALA A 305 -19.10 -13.05 11.75
N ALA A 306 -19.96 -13.90 11.16
CA ALA A 306 -21.39 -13.66 11.04
C ALA A 306 -22.14 -13.73 12.41
N ALA A 307 -21.57 -14.42 13.38
CA ALA A 307 -22.14 -14.58 14.71
C ALA A 307 -21.64 -13.58 15.76
N LEU A 308 -20.71 -12.67 15.40
CA LEU A 308 -20.14 -11.71 16.36
C LEU A 308 -21.21 -10.74 16.89
N THR A 309 -21.24 -10.58 18.21
CA THR A 309 -21.97 -9.48 18.84
C THR A 309 -21.19 -8.16 18.73
N PRO A 310 -21.81 -6.99 19.00
CA PRO A 310 -21.09 -5.72 19.05
C PRO A 310 -19.92 -5.73 20.05
N GLU A 311 -20.06 -6.40 21.19
CA GLU A 311 -19.05 -6.52 22.24
C GLU A 311 -17.89 -7.40 21.78
N ASP A 312 -18.19 -8.53 21.12
CA ASP A 312 -17.19 -9.43 20.56
C ASP A 312 -16.38 -8.72 19.45
N PHE A 313 -17.09 -8.02 18.57
CA PHE A 313 -16.46 -7.22 17.51
C PHE A 313 -15.53 -6.15 18.09
N ALA A 314 -15.98 -5.39 19.09
CA ALA A 314 -15.17 -4.36 19.73
C ALA A 314 -13.92 -4.94 20.39
N THR A 315 -14.02 -6.12 20.97
CA THR A 315 -12.91 -6.83 21.61
C THR A 315 -11.95 -7.36 20.56
N LEU A 316 -12.44 -8.07 19.55
CA LEU A 316 -11.65 -8.67 18.47
C LEU A 316 -10.88 -7.62 17.69
N THR A 317 -11.51 -6.49 17.39
CA THR A 317 -10.94 -5.46 16.50
C THR A 317 -10.13 -4.38 17.24
N ARG A 318 -9.97 -4.49 18.56
CA ARG A 318 -9.23 -3.52 19.36
C ARG A 318 -7.79 -3.40 18.86
N ASN A 319 -7.39 -2.18 18.48
CA ASN A 319 -6.05 -1.87 17.92
C ASN A 319 -5.70 -2.66 16.65
N THR A 320 -6.67 -2.98 15.81
CA THR A 320 -6.45 -3.62 14.50
C THR A 320 -7.06 -2.77 13.38
N PRO A 321 -6.57 -2.88 12.13
CA PRO A 321 -7.18 -2.20 10.99
C PRO A 321 -8.62 -2.67 10.72
N LEU A 322 -8.97 -3.89 11.14
CA LEU A 322 -10.30 -4.50 10.92
C LEU A 322 -11.45 -3.67 11.47
N LYS A 323 -11.18 -2.84 12.49
CA LYS A 323 -12.18 -1.92 13.06
C LYS A 323 -12.82 -0.99 12.03
N ARG A 324 -12.09 -0.63 10.96
CA ARG A 324 -12.53 0.29 9.89
C ARG A 324 -13.77 -0.21 9.15
N THR A 325 -13.88 -1.52 8.94
CA THR A 325 -15.04 -2.11 8.26
C THR A 325 -16.36 -1.85 9.00
N GLY A 326 -16.37 -1.93 10.32
CA GLY A 326 -17.56 -1.91 11.14
C GLY A 326 -18.29 -3.27 11.13
N LEU A 327 -19.05 -3.55 12.18
CA LEU A 327 -19.76 -4.83 12.34
C LEU A 327 -20.77 -5.12 11.22
N PRO A 328 -21.61 -4.16 10.77
CA PRO A 328 -22.59 -4.44 9.72
C PRO A 328 -21.94 -4.90 8.41
N ALA A 329 -20.84 -4.24 8.00
CA ALA A 329 -20.15 -4.63 6.78
C ALA A 329 -19.36 -5.95 6.96
N LEU A 330 -18.84 -6.23 8.15
CA LEU A 330 -18.22 -7.53 8.44
C LEU A 330 -19.24 -8.67 8.35
N HIS A 331 -20.45 -8.50 8.89
CA HIS A 331 -21.55 -9.46 8.78
C HIS A 331 -21.93 -9.68 7.31
N ARG A 332 -22.11 -8.60 6.52
CA ARG A 332 -22.35 -8.71 5.08
C ARG A 332 -21.26 -9.52 4.38
N ASN A 333 -19.98 -9.24 4.67
CA ASN A 333 -18.83 -9.94 4.06
C ASN A 333 -18.80 -11.43 4.45
N ALA A 334 -19.28 -11.77 5.63
CA ALA A 334 -19.33 -13.13 6.15
C ALA A 334 -20.50 -13.97 5.61
N THR A 335 -21.56 -13.31 5.14
CA THR A 335 -22.76 -13.99 4.64
C THR A 335 -22.49 -14.64 3.29
N PRO A 336 -22.83 -15.93 3.08
CA PRO A 336 -22.73 -16.54 1.77
C PRO A 336 -23.68 -15.85 0.78
N HIS A 337 -23.13 -15.35 -0.31
CA HIS A 337 -23.92 -14.80 -1.40
C HIS A 337 -24.06 -15.85 -2.49
N ASN A 338 -25.29 -16.27 -2.79
CA ASN A 338 -25.55 -17.05 -3.97
C ASN A 338 -25.45 -16.14 -5.18
N PRO A 339 -24.79 -16.57 -6.26
CA PRO A 339 -24.84 -15.80 -7.50
C PRO A 339 -26.29 -15.61 -7.92
N PRO A 340 -26.66 -14.47 -8.52
CA PRO A 340 -28.01 -14.32 -9.07
C PRO A 340 -28.31 -15.49 -9.99
N THR A 341 -29.49 -16.06 -9.86
CA THR A 341 -29.99 -17.13 -10.74
C THR A 341 -30.01 -16.59 -12.17
N PRO A 342 -29.49 -17.30 -13.18
CA PRO A 342 -29.38 -16.82 -14.54
C PRO A 342 -30.76 -16.52 -15.15
#